data_f03618790680e76ab25b5aed9fe83d54
#
_entry.id   f03618790680e76ab25b5aed9fe83d54
#
_cell.length_a   1.000
_cell.length_b   1.000
_cell.length_c   1.000
_cell.angle_alpha   90.00
_cell.angle_beta   90.00
_cell.angle_gamma   90.00
#
_symmetry.space_group_name_H-M   'P 1'
#
loop_
_entity.id
_entity.type
_entity.pdbx_description
1 polymer ?
#
loop_
_entity_poly.entity_id
_entity_poly.type
_entity_poly.pdbx_seq_one_letter_code
_entity_poly.pdbx_strand_id
1 'polypeptide(L)'
;IDGKIIILKNNNFKYDYGPTLVLEHSFKDNKFYTLYGHLSKIMFQKLKIGKKIKKGDWIGKIGNSNENGKWLPHLHFQIILDLLGHDENFPGVGEEFLFNIWNKISPDPNLILRIPKSFYSSNNNFKDTLKKRRKNISDNLSISYNKPIHMLEAKDQYFFDRYGRRYLDCVNNISHVGHSNSHVHEAMIEQNLKLNTNTRYLYDTINDYSELLLNKFPKKLNKIFFVCTGSEANDLAYRIAQTYTNAKDVFVMDNAYHGHTNSLIDLSPYKFNSKGGLGKKDYVHVLDMPDPLRGKWRYQNSNWIQKYIDEAKTVIRNKIKETKIACFFAESILGCGGQVILPKNYLKEIFSEIRKNNALCIVDEVQTGFGRVGRNFWSFEEHDVVPDIVTLGKPMGNGHPLAAVITTEKIASSFNNGMEYFNSFGGNPVSCAIGKAVLETIDDNKLQKNSLLVGNYF
;
A
#
# COMPACT_ATOMS: atom_id res chain seq x y z
N ILE A 1 37.55 -15.65 -21.24
CA ILE A 1 37.86 -17.08 -21.07
C ILE A 1 36.82 -17.84 -21.91
N ASP A 2 37.24 -18.83 -22.67
CA ASP A 2 36.34 -19.72 -23.39
C ASP A 2 35.65 -20.68 -22.43
N GLY A 3 34.48 -21.16 -22.84
CA GLY A 3 33.70 -22.07 -22.01
C GLY A 3 32.91 -23.08 -22.80
N LYS A 4 32.33 -24.07 -22.14
CA LYS A 4 31.44 -25.08 -22.72
C LYS A 4 30.09 -25.03 -22.00
N ILE A 5 28.99 -25.00 -22.74
CA ILE A 5 27.66 -25.05 -22.17
C ILE A 5 27.44 -26.42 -21.52
N ILE A 6 27.15 -26.42 -20.22
CA ILE A 6 26.88 -27.65 -19.46
C ILE A 6 25.44 -27.68 -18.94
N ILE A 7 24.84 -26.53 -18.63
CA ILE A 7 23.43 -26.40 -18.29
C ILE A 7 22.76 -25.37 -19.19
N LEU A 8 21.59 -25.69 -19.71
CA LEU A 8 20.75 -24.80 -20.50
C LEU A 8 19.30 -25.16 -20.22
N LYS A 9 18.66 -24.39 -19.32
CA LYS A 9 17.34 -24.73 -18.77
C LYS A 9 16.46 -23.49 -18.65
N ASN A 10 15.15 -23.69 -18.78
CA ASN A 10 14.14 -22.68 -18.46
C ASN A 10 13.53 -22.96 -17.09
N ASN A 11 13.98 -22.27 -16.06
CA ASN A 11 13.46 -22.34 -14.70
C ASN A 11 12.21 -21.46 -14.59
N ASN A 12 11.05 -21.99 -15.01
CA ASN A 12 9.84 -21.23 -15.29
C ASN A 12 8.95 -20.99 -14.06
N PHE A 13 9.47 -21.15 -12.85
CA PHE A 13 8.73 -20.79 -11.65
C PHE A 13 8.78 -19.27 -11.43
N LYS A 14 7.72 -18.73 -10.82
CA LYS A 14 7.66 -17.33 -10.46
C LYS A 14 8.79 -17.02 -9.46
N TYR A 15 9.57 -15.99 -9.75
CA TYR A 15 10.75 -15.56 -8.99
C TYR A 15 11.95 -16.53 -9.00
N ASP A 16 11.99 -17.46 -9.94
CA ASP A 16 13.18 -18.23 -10.29
C ASP A 16 13.96 -17.55 -11.43
N TYR A 17 15.05 -18.14 -11.85
CA TYR A 17 15.96 -17.59 -12.87
C TYR A 17 15.35 -17.39 -14.26
N GLY A 18 14.22 -18.02 -14.59
CA GLY A 18 13.78 -18.11 -15.98
C GLY A 18 14.79 -18.88 -16.86
N PRO A 19 14.99 -18.45 -18.11
CA PRO A 19 16.03 -19.04 -18.97
C PRO A 19 17.42 -18.82 -18.39
N THR A 20 18.13 -19.95 -18.17
CA THR A 20 19.41 -20.03 -17.49
C THR A 20 20.44 -20.78 -18.31
N LEU A 21 21.66 -20.29 -18.29
CA LEU A 21 22.84 -20.86 -18.94
C LEU A 21 23.95 -21.01 -17.92
N VAL A 22 24.62 -22.18 -17.90
CA VAL A 22 25.87 -22.38 -17.13
C VAL A 22 26.98 -22.82 -18.11
N LEU A 23 28.10 -22.11 -18.01
CA LEU A 23 29.32 -22.44 -18.74
C LEU A 23 30.35 -23.07 -17.82
N GLU A 24 30.93 -24.18 -18.23
CA GLU A 24 32.18 -24.74 -17.66
C GLU A 24 33.38 -24.06 -18.31
N HIS A 25 34.32 -23.62 -17.49
CA HIS A 25 35.59 -23.04 -17.89
C HIS A 25 36.74 -23.83 -17.31
N SER A 26 37.86 -23.85 -18.03
CA SER A 26 39.11 -24.44 -17.56
C SER A 26 40.17 -23.35 -17.45
N PHE A 27 40.85 -23.29 -16.30
CA PHE A 27 41.99 -22.38 -16.10
C PHE A 27 43.09 -23.13 -15.40
N LYS A 28 44.22 -23.36 -16.10
CA LYS A 28 45.26 -24.30 -15.66
C LYS A 28 44.65 -25.67 -15.44
N ASP A 29 44.87 -26.28 -14.31
CA ASP A 29 44.35 -27.61 -13.91
C ASP A 29 42.99 -27.56 -13.16
N ASN A 30 42.41 -26.39 -13.03
CA ASN A 30 41.17 -26.19 -12.31
C ASN A 30 39.99 -25.89 -13.23
N LYS A 31 38.82 -26.36 -12.82
CA LYS A 31 37.54 -26.00 -13.45
C LYS A 31 36.80 -24.98 -12.55
N PHE A 32 36.05 -24.10 -13.19
CA PHE A 32 35.07 -23.26 -12.56
C PHE A 32 33.92 -23.01 -13.51
N TYR A 33 32.83 -22.46 -13.01
CA TYR A 33 31.60 -22.28 -13.79
C TYR A 33 31.13 -20.83 -13.70
N THR A 34 30.38 -20.40 -14.72
CA THR A 34 29.66 -19.12 -14.70
C THR A 34 28.22 -19.36 -15.04
N LEU A 35 27.31 -18.83 -14.20
CA LEU A 35 25.89 -18.90 -14.37
C LEU A 35 25.37 -17.54 -14.85
N TYR A 36 24.47 -17.58 -15.83
CA TYR A 36 23.76 -16.45 -16.41
C TYR A 36 22.26 -16.72 -16.31
N GLY A 37 21.56 -16.03 -15.43
CA GLY A 37 20.11 -16.13 -15.23
C GLY A 37 19.34 -14.95 -15.81
N HIS A 38 18.03 -15.06 -15.85
CA HIS A 38 17.07 -14.07 -16.36
C HIS A 38 17.27 -13.71 -17.83
N LEU A 39 17.73 -14.69 -18.62
CA LEU A 39 17.91 -14.51 -20.06
C LEU A 39 16.57 -14.62 -20.82
N SER A 40 16.58 -14.23 -22.10
CA SER A 40 15.44 -14.41 -22.99
C SER A 40 15.41 -15.82 -23.57
N LYS A 41 14.22 -16.37 -23.75
CA LYS A 41 13.97 -17.68 -24.38
C LYS A 41 14.60 -17.82 -25.79
N ILE A 42 14.91 -16.72 -26.47
CA ILE A 42 15.55 -16.72 -27.76
C ILE A 42 16.90 -17.48 -27.77
N MET A 43 17.55 -17.59 -26.58
CA MET A 43 18.82 -18.32 -26.46
C MET A 43 18.68 -19.82 -26.83
N PHE A 44 17.53 -20.44 -26.55
CA PHE A 44 17.29 -21.87 -26.85
C PHE A 44 17.27 -22.19 -28.34
N GLN A 45 17.05 -21.17 -29.19
CA GLN A 45 17.09 -21.35 -30.66
C GLN A 45 18.53 -21.40 -31.19
N LYS A 46 19.51 -20.84 -30.46
CA LYS A 46 20.88 -20.63 -30.92
C LYS A 46 21.92 -21.42 -30.14
N LEU A 47 21.59 -21.87 -28.96
CA LEU A 47 22.48 -22.54 -28.01
C LEU A 47 22.03 -23.99 -27.77
N LYS A 48 22.99 -24.88 -27.53
CA LYS A 48 22.76 -26.28 -27.16
C LYS A 48 23.79 -26.71 -26.12
N ILE A 49 23.42 -27.61 -25.21
CA ILE A 49 24.37 -28.25 -24.26
C ILE A 49 25.55 -28.88 -25.07
N GLY A 50 26.74 -28.72 -24.53
CA GLY A 50 27.98 -29.19 -25.16
C GLY A 50 28.63 -28.21 -26.15
N LYS A 51 27.93 -27.14 -26.57
CA LYS A 51 28.49 -26.12 -27.46
C LYS A 51 29.65 -25.37 -26.79
N LYS A 52 30.77 -25.23 -27.48
CA LYS A 52 31.87 -24.38 -27.07
C LYS A 52 31.54 -22.91 -27.36
N ILE A 53 31.80 -22.04 -26.40
CA ILE A 53 31.59 -20.59 -26.46
C ILE A 53 32.94 -19.92 -26.31
N LYS A 54 33.31 -19.09 -27.27
CA LYS A 54 34.55 -18.29 -27.21
C LYS A 54 34.28 -16.96 -26.48
N LYS A 55 35.33 -16.36 -25.95
CA LYS A 55 35.27 -15.00 -25.40
C LYS A 55 34.75 -14.04 -26.50
N GLY A 56 33.65 -13.33 -26.19
CA GLY A 56 32.97 -12.39 -27.10
C GLY A 56 31.79 -12.98 -27.86
N ASP A 57 31.59 -14.30 -27.82
CA ASP A 57 30.41 -14.91 -28.45
C ASP A 57 29.13 -14.46 -27.74
N TRP A 58 28.08 -14.35 -28.55
CA TRP A 58 26.75 -14.07 -28.04
C TRP A 58 26.17 -15.26 -27.28
N ILE A 59 25.69 -15.05 -26.04
CA ILE A 59 25.11 -16.09 -25.18
C ILE A 59 23.62 -15.84 -24.84
N GLY A 60 23.11 -14.67 -25.14
CA GLY A 60 21.70 -14.36 -24.89
C GLY A 60 21.39 -12.87 -24.86
N LYS A 61 20.13 -12.55 -24.69
CA LYS A 61 19.63 -11.23 -24.34
C LYS A 61 19.02 -11.32 -22.94
N ILE A 62 18.97 -10.22 -22.21
CA ILE A 62 18.21 -10.12 -20.97
C ILE A 62 16.73 -10.33 -21.30
N GLY A 63 16.06 -11.20 -20.54
CA GLY A 63 14.64 -11.50 -20.68
C GLY A 63 13.77 -10.40 -20.09
N ASN A 64 12.60 -10.19 -20.70
CA ASN A 64 11.57 -9.36 -20.10
C ASN A 64 10.83 -10.11 -18.98
N SER A 65 9.99 -9.40 -18.22
CA SER A 65 9.29 -9.98 -17.05
C SER A 65 8.34 -11.16 -17.38
N ASN A 66 7.96 -11.36 -18.64
CA ASN A 66 7.10 -12.48 -19.04
C ASN A 66 7.87 -13.80 -19.22
N GLU A 67 9.19 -13.74 -19.32
CA GLU A 67 10.01 -14.91 -19.59
C GLU A 67 11.13 -15.14 -18.56
N ASN A 68 11.49 -14.15 -17.75
CA ASN A 68 12.64 -14.16 -16.84
C ASN A 68 12.31 -14.51 -15.38
N GLY A 69 11.20 -15.18 -15.11
CA GLY A 69 10.75 -15.48 -13.75
C GLY A 69 9.92 -14.36 -13.11
N LYS A 70 9.41 -13.39 -13.90
CA LYS A 70 8.63 -12.23 -13.44
C LYS A 70 9.45 -11.13 -12.74
N TRP A 71 10.75 -11.12 -12.93
CA TRP A 71 11.64 -10.08 -12.46
C TRP A 71 11.69 -8.87 -13.41
N LEU A 72 12.07 -7.72 -12.87
CA LEU A 72 12.51 -6.61 -13.72
C LEU A 72 13.70 -7.07 -14.58
N PRO A 73 13.84 -6.60 -15.85
CA PRO A 73 14.93 -7.02 -16.71
C PRO A 73 16.30 -6.72 -16.10
N HIS A 74 17.06 -7.76 -15.78
CA HIS A 74 18.42 -7.70 -15.27
C HIS A 74 19.16 -9.00 -15.58
N LEU A 75 20.46 -9.01 -15.40
CA LEU A 75 21.30 -10.20 -15.51
C LEU A 75 21.65 -10.70 -14.11
N HIS A 76 21.30 -11.96 -13.81
CA HIS A 76 21.90 -12.66 -12.68
C HIS A 76 23.20 -13.33 -13.17
N PHE A 77 24.32 -13.00 -12.54
CA PHE A 77 25.63 -13.56 -12.87
C PHE A 77 26.31 -14.10 -11.61
N GLN A 78 26.74 -15.37 -11.67
CA GLN A 78 27.47 -16.05 -10.59
C GLN A 78 28.74 -16.67 -11.11
N ILE A 79 29.81 -16.67 -10.28
CA ILE A 79 30.95 -17.56 -10.40
C ILE A 79 30.71 -18.73 -9.45
N ILE A 80 30.97 -19.95 -9.91
CA ILE A 80 30.75 -21.17 -9.13
C ILE A 80 32.04 -22.00 -9.23
N LEU A 81 32.59 -22.40 -8.08
CA LEU A 81 33.81 -23.20 -8.03
C LEU A 81 33.50 -24.70 -7.96
N ASP A 82 32.36 -25.06 -7.41
CA ASP A 82 31.87 -26.44 -7.32
C ASP A 82 30.36 -26.46 -7.48
N LEU A 83 29.84 -27.26 -8.39
CA LEU A 83 28.40 -27.43 -8.62
C LEU A 83 27.71 -28.27 -7.55
N LEU A 84 28.43 -28.89 -6.62
CA LEU A 84 27.88 -29.75 -5.56
C LEU A 84 26.96 -30.86 -6.07
N GLY A 85 27.23 -31.37 -7.28
CA GLY A 85 26.37 -32.36 -7.94
C GLY A 85 25.10 -31.82 -8.58
N HIS A 86 24.90 -30.51 -8.64
CA HIS A 86 23.79 -29.91 -9.37
C HIS A 86 24.07 -29.94 -10.88
N ASP A 87 23.28 -30.72 -11.61
CA ASP A 87 23.42 -30.94 -13.07
C ASP A 87 22.33 -30.22 -13.89
N GLU A 88 21.25 -29.76 -13.26
CA GLU A 88 20.15 -29.08 -13.94
C GLU A 88 19.99 -27.60 -13.55
N ASN A 89 20.38 -27.21 -12.35
CA ASN A 89 20.27 -25.85 -11.84
C ASN A 89 21.25 -25.65 -10.68
N PHE A 90 21.56 -24.40 -10.31
CA PHE A 90 22.40 -24.08 -9.16
C PHE A 90 21.71 -23.01 -8.32
N PRO A 91 21.75 -23.08 -6.98
CA PRO A 91 21.05 -22.12 -6.11
C PRO A 91 21.54 -20.68 -6.33
N GLY A 92 20.62 -19.75 -6.48
CA GLY A 92 20.89 -18.30 -6.54
C GLY A 92 20.79 -17.61 -5.20
N VAL A 93 20.28 -18.32 -4.20
CA VAL A 93 20.12 -17.87 -2.82
C VAL A 93 20.53 -19.01 -1.89
N GLY A 94 21.03 -18.67 -0.73
CA GLY A 94 21.42 -19.65 0.29
C GLY A 94 21.00 -19.21 1.69
N GLU A 95 21.05 -20.12 2.64
CA GLU A 95 20.75 -19.84 4.04
C GLU A 95 21.83 -18.93 4.64
N GLU A 96 21.42 -17.91 5.40
CA GLU A 96 22.33 -16.92 6.00
C GLU A 96 23.41 -17.56 6.90
N PHE A 97 23.06 -18.58 7.65
CA PHE A 97 24.00 -19.27 8.53
C PHE A 97 25.08 -20.04 7.76
N LEU A 98 24.85 -20.35 6.48
CA LEU A 98 25.82 -20.98 5.57
C LEU A 98 26.58 -19.97 4.71
N PHE A 99 26.44 -18.66 4.94
CA PHE A 99 27.05 -17.60 4.13
C PHE A 99 28.55 -17.82 3.87
N ASN A 100 29.31 -18.20 4.89
CA ASN A 100 30.76 -18.44 4.76
C ASN A 100 31.07 -19.63 3.83
N ILE A 101 30.19 -20.63 3.77
CA ILE A 101 30.32 -21.78 2.87
C ILE A 101 29.97 -21.35 1.44
N TRP A 102 28.79 -20.72 1.28
CA TRP A 102 28.32 -20.27 -0.03
C TRP A 102 29.29 -19.27 -0.67
N ASN A 103 29.86 -18.34 0.10
CA ASN A 103 30.83 -17.35 -0.41
C ASN A 103 32.16 -18.00 -0.85
N LYS A 104 32.51 -19.18 -0.34
CA LYS A 104 33.65 -19.96 -0.83
C LYS A 104 33.33 -20.70 -2.14
N ILE A 105 32.12 -21.20 -2.27
CA ILE A 105 31.66 -21.97 -3.46
C ILE A 105 31.29 -21.03 -4.60
N SER A 106 30.65 -19.91 -4.28
CA SER A 106 30.24 -18.88 -5.24
C SER A 106 30.85 -17.52 -4.81
N PRO A 107 32.11 -17.26 -5.16
CA PRO A 107 32.82 -16.04 -4.77
C PRO A 107 32.29 -14.81 -5.52
N ASP A 108 32.68 -13.62 -5.04
CA ASP A 108 32.29 -12.35 -5.62
C ASP A 108 32.49 -12.32 -7.15
N PRO A 109 31.42 -12.21 -7.95
CA PRO A 109 31.50 -12.16 -9.40
C PRO A 109 32.33 -10.98 -9.93
N ASN A 110 32.55 -9.96 -9.09
CA ASN A 110 33.36 -8.82 -9.48
C ASN A 110 34.86 -9.15 -9.67
N LEU A 111 35.31 -10.30 -9.22
CA LEU A 111 36.62 -10.83 -9.60
C LEU A 111 36.80 -10.92 -11.11
N ILE A 112 35.71 -11.20 -11.86
CA ILE A 112 35.70 -11.27 -13.32
C ILE A 112 35.18 -9.98 -13.94
N LEU A 113 34.04 -9.45 -13.43
CA LEU A 113 33.33 -8.32 -14.04
C LEU A 113 34.10 -7.00 -13.92
N ARG A 114 34.91 -6.84 -12.88
CA ARG A 114 35.71 -5.62 -12.62
C ARG A 114 34.89 -4.33 -12.66
N ILE A 115 33.64 -4.40 -12.20
CA ILE A 115 32.75 -3.25 -12.12
C ILE A 115 33.34 -2.25 -11.12
N PRO A 116 33.56 -0.99 -11.51
CA PRO A 116 34.06 0.02 -10.57
C PRO A 116 33.12 0.18 -9.36
N LYS A 117 33.70 0.36 -8.18
CA LYS A 117 32.94 0.53 -6.93
C LYS A 117 31.92 1.68 -6.99
N SER A 118 32.15 2.66 -7.86
CA SER A 118 31.21 3.76 -8.10
C SER A 118 29.88 3.31 -8.72
N PHE A 119 29.83 2.15 -9.36
CA PHE A 119 28.60 1.55 -9.91
C PHE A 119 27.91 0.59 -8.96
N TYR A 120 28.54 0.26 -7.82
CA TYR A 120 27.78 -0.46 -6.79
C TYR A 120 26.72 0.44 -6.24
N SER A 121 25.47 -0.04 -6.18
CA SER A 121 24.49 0.53 -5.28
C SER A 121 25.18 0.68 -3.94
N SER A 122 25.34 1.90 -3.47
CA SER A 122 26.21 2.29 -2.36
C SER A 122 26.41 1.16 -1.36
N ASN A 123 27.69 0.86 -1.01
CA ASN A 123 28.09 -0.09 0.03
C ASN A 123 27.56 0.34 1.42
N ASN A 124 26.28 0.74 1.48
CA ASN A 124 25.61 1.08 2.72
C ASN A 124 25.34 -0.24 3.45
N ASN A 125 26.35 -0.68 4.17
CA ASN A 125 26.14 -1.65 5.22
C ASN A 125 24.88 -1.26 6.00
N PHE A 126 24.03 -2.21 6.35
CA PHE A 126 22.85 -1.99 7.18
C PHE A 126 23.13 -1.03 8.35
N LYS A 127 24.29 -1.18 9.01
CA LYS A 127 24.72 -0.30 10.10
C LYS A 127 24.91 1.16 9.63
N ASP A 128 25.43 1.37 8.43
CA ASP A 128 25.64 2.72 7.88
C ASP A 128 24.32 3.36 7.47
N THR A 129 23.40 2.60 6.88
CA THR A 129 22.06 3.07 6.56
C THR A 129 21.32 3.46 7.84
N LEU A 130 21.37 2.63 8.87
CA LEU A 130 20.76 2.93 10.16
C LEU A 130 21.40 4.14 10.85
N LYS A 131 22.74 4.28 10.80
CA LYS A 131 23.47 5.43 11.32
C LYS A 131 23.08 6.73 10.60
N LYS A 132 23.01 6.71 9.26
CA LYS A 132 22.56 7.86 8.45
C LYS A 132 21.13 8.23 8.77
N ARG A 133 20.23 7.23 8.89
CA ARG A 133 18.84 7.47 9.28
C ARG A 133 18.75 8.16 10.63
N ARG A 134 19.41 7.65 11.66
CA ARG A 134 19.43 8.25 13.01
C ARG A 134 20.03 9.65 13.05
N LYS A 135 20.98 9.94 12.17
CA LYS A 135 21.59 11.27 12.06
C LYS A 135 20.65 12.29 11.43
N ASN A 136 19.88 11.90 10.42
CA ASN A 136 19.20 12.84 9.53
C ASN A 136 17.67 12.85 9.71
N ILE A 137 17.07 11.80 10.29
CA ILE A 137 15.63 11.63 10.43
C ILE A 137 15.29 11.58 11.92
N SER A 138 14.25 12.33 12.31
CA SER A 138 13.79 12.38 13.70
C SER A 138 13.45 10.99 14.23
N ASP A 139 13.81 10.71 15.49
CA ASP A 139 13.52 9.44 16.16
C ASP A 139 12.01 9.17 16.30
N ASN A 140 11.18 10.21 16.27
CA ASN A 140 9.71 10.07 16.26
C ASN A 140 9.18 9.35 15.03
N LEU A 141 9.93 9.38 13.91
CA LEU A 141 9.66 8.53 12.74
C LEU A 141 10.27 7.16 12.96
N SER A 142 9.68 6.40 13.87
CA SER A 142 10.20 5.13 14.38
C SER A 142 10.23 4.03 13.30
N ILE A 143 11.13 3.06 13.49
CA ILE A 143 11.16 1.81 12.74
C ILE A 143 10.33 0.79 13.52
N SER A 144 9.41 0.09 12.85
CA SER A 144 8.41 -0.77 13.51
C SER A 144 8.98 -2.05 14.16
N TYR A 145 10.19 -2.47 13.78
CA TYR A 145 10.76 -3.74 14.23
C TYR A 145 12.01 -3.55 15.09
N ASN A 146 12.14 -4.31 16.17
CA ASN A 146 13.35 -4.31 17.02
C ASN A 146 14.60 -4.71 16.24
N LYS A 147 14.45 -5.61 15.26
CA LYS A 147 15.48 -5.93 14.26
C LYS A 147 15.05 -5.35 12.93
N PRO A 148 15.49 -4.14 12.57
CA PRO A 148 15.08 -3.49 11.33
C PRO A 148 15.42 -4.33 10.10
N ILE A 149 14.54 -4.34 9.13
CA ILE A 149 14.77 -5.04 7.86
C ILE A 149 15.17 -4.00 6.81
N HIS A 150 16.25 -4.26 6.08
CA HIS A 150 16.74 -3.37 5.03
C HIS A 150 16.19 -3.84 3.68
N MET A 151 15.01 -3.31 3.32
CA MET A 151 14.34 -3.61 2.07
C MET A 151 15.03 -2.88 0.90
N LEU A 152 15.20 -3.57 -0.22
CA LEU A 152 15.72 -3.00 -1.46
C LEU A 152 14.68 -2.99 -2.59
N GLU A 153 13.88 -4.05 -2.67
CA GLU A 153 12.93 -4.25 -3.75
C GLU A 153 11.60 -4.75 -3.22
N ALA A 154 10.56 -4.57 -4.01
CA ALA A 154 9.27 -5.16 -3.74
C ALA A 154 8.56 -5.51 -5.06
N LYS A 155 7.82 -6.62 -5.08
CA LYS A 155 7.06 -7.06 -6.24
C LYS A 155 5.78 -7.80 -5.82
N ASP A 156 4.67 -7.43 -6.39
CA ASP A 156 3.34 -7.99 -6.06
C ASP A 156 3.09 -7.92 -4.53
N GLN A 157 2.96 -9.05 -3.84
CA GLN A 157 2.76 -9.12 -2.39
C GLN A 157 4.04 -9.35 -1.59
N TYR A 158 5.22 -9.20 -2.20
CA TYR A 158 6.49 -9.53 -1.56
C TYR A 158 7.45 -8.36 -1.49
N PHE A 159 8.18 -8.28 -0.37
CA PHE A 159 9.41 -7.52 -0.23
C PHE A 159 10.64 -8.41 -0.38
N PHE A 160 11.74 -7.79 -0.77
CA PHE A 160 13.06 -8.43 -0.84
C PHE A 160 14.08 -7.55 -0.13
N ASP A 161 14.85 -8.17 0.77
CA ASP A 161 15.92 -7.48 1.46
C ASP A 161 17.23 -7.48 0.63
N ARG A 162 18.25 -6.83 1.18
CA ARG A 162 19.58 -6.74 0.54
C ARG A 162 20.26 -8.10 0.30
N TYR A 163 19.77 -9.18 0.90
CA TYR A 163 20.30 -10.52 0.74
C TYR A 163 19.41 -11.38 -0.20
N GLY A 164 18.42 -10.76 -0.83
CA GLY A 164 17.46 -11.45 -1.69
C GLY A 164 16.41 -12.28 -0.94
N ARG A 165 16.35 -12.19 0.41
CA ARG A 165 15.32 -12.89 1.18
C ARG A 165 13.95 -12.28 0.90
N ARG A 166 12.99 -13.15 0.64
CA ARG A 166 11.62 -12.80 0.35
C ARG A 166 10.76 -12.77 1.60
N TYR A 167 10.00 -11.70 1.79
CA TYR A 167 9.04 -11.51 2.87
C TYR A 167 7.65 -11.32 2.28
N LEU A 168 6.66 -12.07 2.76
CA LEU A 168 5.27 -11.80 2.44
C LEU A 168 4.84 -10.53 3.18
N ASP A 169 4.36 -9.53 2.44
CA ASP A 169 3.86 -8.29 3.02
C ASP A 169 2.45 -8.47 3.55
N CYS A 170 2.32 -8.69 4.85
CA CYS A 170 1.04 -8.77 5.56
C CYS A 170 0.71 -7.50 6.36
N VAL A 171 1.48 -6.42 6.19
CA VAL A 171 1.38 -5.21 7.01
C VAL A 171 1.05 -3.97 6.20
N ASN A 172 1.65 -3.84 5.02
CA ASN A 172 1.58 -2.62 4.23
C ASN A 172 0.24 -2.52 3.48
N ASN A 173 -0.60 -1.56 3.90
CA ASN A 173 -1.95 -1.40 3.35
C ASN A 173 -2.06 -0.32 2.26
N ILE A 174 -0.93 0.24 1.80
CA ILE A 174 -0.90 1.25 0.72
C ILE A 174 -0.68 0.62 -0.67
N SER A 175 0.06 -0.48 -0.79
CA SER A 175 0.35 -1.13 -2.07
C SER A 175 -0.80 -2.07 -2.47
N HIS A 176 -1.95 -1.50 -2.75
CA HIS A 176 -3.23 -2.20 -2.84
C HIS A 176 -3.34 -3.18 -4.01
N VAL A 177 -2.76 -2.82 -5.17
CA VAL A 177 -2.72 -3.68 -6.37
C VAL A 177 -1.37 -4.37 -6.54
N GLY A 178 -0.57 -4.41 -5.47
CA GLY A 178 0.75 -5.01 -5.43
C GLY A 178 1.88 -4.02 -5.66
N HIS A 179 3.04 -4.35 -5.08
CA HIS A 179 4.25 -3.55 -5.26
C HIS A 179 4.71 -3.58 -6.72
N SER A 180 5.28 -2.48 -7.19
CA SER A 180 5.84 -2.34 -8.54
C SER A 180 4.89 -2.82 -9.64
N ASN A 181 3.60 -2.47 -9.53
CA ASN A 181 2.59 -2.81 -10.52
C ASN A 181 2.90 -2.12 -11.85
N SER A 182 3.02 -2.88 -12.95
CA SER A 182 3.45 -2.37 -14.25
C SER A 182 2.46 -1.37 -14.85
N HIS A 183 1.15 -1.65 -14.77
CA HIS A 183 0.12 -0.76 -15.33
C HIS A 183 0.11 0.61 -14.63
N VAL A 184 0.20 0.61 -13.29
CA VAL A 184 0.30 1.84 -12.50
C VAL A 184 1.58 2.62 -12.83
N HIS A 185 2.71 1.91 -13.02
CA HIS A 185 4.00 2.52 -13.35
C HIS A 185 4.00 3.13 -14.76
N GLU A 186 3.47 2.42 -15.73
CA GLU A 186 3.34 2.89 -17.13
C GLU A 186 2.46 4.15 -17.20
N ALA A 187 1.29 4.15 -16.56
CA ALA A 187 0.39 5.30 -16.48
C ALA A 187 1.08 6.54 -15.85
N MET A 188 1.86 6.32 -14.78
CA MET A 188 2.65 7.39 -14.15
C MET A 188 3.67 8.00 -15.11
N ILE A 189 4.46 7.18 -15.81
CA ILE A 189 5.50 7.64 -16.73
C ILE A 189 4.88 8.38 -17.90
N GLU A 190 3.90 7.78 -18.56
CA GLU A 190 3.23 8.37 -19.71
C GLU A 190 2.64 9.74 -19.41
N GLN A 191 1.92 9.85 -18.30
CA GLN A 191 1.30 11.11 -17.92
C GLN A 191 2.34 12.17 -17.51
N ASN A 192 3.39 11.78 -16.80
CA ASN A 192 4.45 12.70 -16.37
C ASN A 192 5.25 13.28 -17.56
N LEU A 193 5.39 12.51 -18.65
CA LEU A 193 6.01 12.98 -19.89
C LEU A 193 5.13 13.97 -20.67
N LYS A 194 3.81 13.95 -20.46
CA LYS A 194 2.86 14.84 -21.14
C LYS A 194 2.61 16.13 -20.38
N LEU A 195 2.16 16.02 -19.15
CA LEU A 195 1.77 17.15 -18.32
C LEU A 195 1.65 16.75 -16.86
N ASN A 196 2.26 17.54 -15.97
CA ASN A 196 1.96 17.52 -14.54
C ASN A 196 1.80 18.97 -14.06
N THR A 197 0.60 19.33 -13.58
CA THR A 197 0.23 20.69 -13.18
C THR A 197 -0.83 20.65 -12.06
N ASN A 198 -1.40 21.79 -11.70
CA ASN A 198 -2.43 21.88 -10.67
C ASN A 198 -3.83 22.11 -11.29
N THR A 199 -4.86 22.04 -10.44
CA THR A 199 -6.28 22.11 -10.82
C THR A 199 -6.77 23.50 -11.30
N ARG A 200 -5.90 24.50 -11.39
CA ARG A 200 -6.24 25.82 -11.98
C ARG A 200 -6.32 25.79 -13.51
N TYR A 201 -5.89 24.69 -14.14
CA TYR A 201 -5.97 24.49 -15.58
C TYR A 201 -6.94 23.35 -15.90
N LEU A 202 -7.53 23.38 -17.09
CA LEU A 202 -8.36 22.27 -17.57
C LEU A 202 -7.49 21.17 -18.14
N TYR A 203 -7.78 19.93 -17.77
CA TYR A 203 -7.19 18.72 -18.33
C TYR A 203 -8.12 17.52 -18.11
N ASP A 204 -8.11 16.58 -19.04
CA ASP A 204 -9.09 15.48 -19.09
C ASP A 204 -8.87 14.46 -17.98
N THR A 205 -7.61 14.19 -17.60
CA THR A 205 -7.26 13.10 -16.67
C THR A 205 -7.98 13.19 -15.32
N ILE A 206 -8.22 14.40 -14.80
CA ILE A 206 -8.95 14.59 -13.54
C ILE A 206 -10.44 14.25 -13.72
N ASN A 207 -11.03 14.61 -14.86
CA ASN A 207 -12.43 14.32 -15.17
C ASN A 207 -12.64 12.81 -15.34
N ASP A 208 -11.79 12.18 -16.16
CA ASP A 208 -11.84 10.72 -16.41
C ASP A 208 -11.76 9.93 -15.10
N TYR A 209 -10.80 10.31 -14.24
CA TYR A 209 -10.63 9.61 -12.96
C TYR A 209 -11.78 9.91 -11.99
N SER A 210 -12.25 11.16 -11.95
CA SER A 210 -13.41 11.54 -11.11
C SER A 210 -14.64 10.74 -11.48
N GLU A 211 -14.95 10.64 -12.78
CA GLU A 211 -16.10 9.88 -13.27
C GLU A 211 -15.98 8.40 -12.93
N LEU A 212 -14.82 7.79 -13.22
CA LEU A 212 -14.56 6.39 -12.92
C LEU A 212 -14.70 6.07 -11.43
N LEU A 213 -14.17 6.95 -10.56
CA LEU A 213 -14.25 6.76 -9.12
C LEU A 213 -15.67 6.99 -8.59
N LEU A 214 -16.36 8.07 -9.02
CA LEU A 214 -17.72 8.38 -8.58
C LEU A 214 -18.74 7.32 -9.02
N ASN A 215 -18.51 6.63 -10.13
CA ASN A 215 -19.33 5.49 -10.57
C ASN A 215 -19.28 4.29 -9.60
N LYS A 216 -18.30 4.24 -8.68
CA LYS A 216 -18.24 3.24 -7.60
C LYS A 216 -19.06 3.63 -6.36
N PHE A 217 -19.66 4.81 -6.33
CA PHE A 217 -20.44 5.32 -5.20
C PHE A 217 -21.94 5.33 -5.47
N PRO A 218 -22.78 5.32 -4.42
CA PRO A 218 -24.20 5.64 -4.53
C PRO A 218 -24.40 7.03 -5.18
N LYS A 219 -25.37 7.16 -6.08
CA LYS A 219 -25.61 8.35 -6.92
C LYS A 219 -25.66 9.70 -6.18
N LYS A 220 -26.03 9.70 -4.90
CA LYS A 220 -26.07 10.94 -4.09
C LYS A 220 -24.67 11.47 -3.74
N LEU A 221 -23.66 10.62 -3.71
CA LEU A 221 -22.26 10.98 -3.47
C LEU A 221 -21.58 11.27 -4.81
N ASN A 222 -21.69 12.50 -5.27
CA ASN A 222 -21.42 12.90 -6.65
C ASN A 222 -20.45 14.07 -6.80
N LYS A 223 -19.81 14.50 -5.72
CA LYS A 223 -18.75 15.51 -5.71
C LYS A 223 -17.48 15.00 -5.07
N ILE A 224 -16.35 15.41 -5.63
CA ILE A 224 -15.03 14.98 -5.20
C ILE A 224 -14.11 16.18 -4.99
N PHE A 225 -13.31 16.13 -3.92
CA PHE A 225 -12.15 17.00 -3.68
C PHE A 225 -10.91 16.12 -3.59
N PHE A 226 -9.92 16.34 -4.43
CA PHE A 226 -8.66 15.63 -4.37
C PHE A 226 -7.67 16.31 -3.43
N VAL A 227 -6.94 15.49 -2.67
CA VAL A 227 -5.87 15.89 -1.77
C VAL A 227 -4.74 14.84 -1.84
N CYS A 228 -3.67 14.98 -1.06
CA CYS A 228 -2.52 14.09 -1.17
C CYS A 228 -2.49 12.97 -0.12
N THR A 229 -3.10 13.17 1.03
CA THR A 229 -3.03 12.22 2.15
C THR A 229 -4.40 12.01 2.79
N GLY A 230 -4.58 10.83 3.44
CA GLY A 230 -5.78 10.59 4.24
C GLY A 230 -5.97 11.60 5.38
N SER A 231 -4.88 12.14 5.93
CA SER A 231 -4.96 13.21 6.93
C SER A 231 -5.53 14.50 6.35
N GLU A 232 -5.09 14.91 5.15
CA GLU A 232 -5.70 16.06 4.46
C GLU A 232 -7.16 15.81 4.13
N ALA A 233 -7.51 14.59 3.68
CA ALA A 233 -8.89 14.24 3.37
C ALA A 233 -9.80 14.34 4.60
N ASN A 234 -9.37 13.79 5.73
CA ASN A 234 -10.12 13.82 6.97
C ASN A 234 -10.23 15.24 7.55
N ASP A 235 -9.17 16.03 7.46
CA ASP A 235 -9.17 17.43 7.92
C ASP A 235 -10.12 18.28 7.06
N LEU A 236 -10.07 18.10 5.73
CA LEU A 236 -10.98 18.78 4.81
C LEU A 236 -12.43 18.36 5.04
N ALA A 237 -12.70 17.05 5.26
CA ALA A 237 -14.04 16.54 5.55
C ALA A 237 -14.61 17.17 6.83
N TYR A 238 -13.82 17.29 7.88
CA TYR A 238 -14.22 17.95 9.12
C TYR A 238 -14.48 19.44 8.91
N ARG A 239 -13.61 20.14 8.16
CA ARG A 239 -13.80 21.54 7.80
C ARG A 239 -15.07 21.78 6.97
N ILE A 240 -15.38 20.90 6.01
CA ILE A 240 -16.63 20.93 5.23
C ILE A 240 -17.83 20.76 6.16
N ALA A 241 -17.77 19.80 7.09
CA ALA A 241 -18.85 19.56 8.05
C ALA A 241 -19.07 20.76 8.96
N GLN A 242 -18.01 21.40 9.47
CA GLN A 242 -18.10 22.62 10.27
C GLN A 242 -18.76 23.77 9.49
N THR A 243 -18.36 23.95 8.24
CA THR A 243 -18.94 24.99 7.37
C THR A 243 -20.43 24.73 7.13
N TYR A 244 -20.80 23.49 6.79
CA TYR A 244 -22.17 23.12 6.50
C TYR A 244 -23.12 23.30 7.70
N THR A 245 -22.68 22.90 8.90
CA THR A 245 -23.50 22.87 10.11
C THR A 245 -23.39 24.14 10.95
N ASN A 246 -22.39 24.96 10.67
CA ASN A 246 -21.99 26.08 11.53
C ASN A 246 -21.79 25.63 13.00
N ALA A 247 -21.08 24.51 13.18
CA ALA A 247 -20.78 23.88 14.46
C ALA A 247 -19.35 23.35 14.51
N LYS A 248 -18.84 23.07 15.69
CA LYS A 248 -17.49 22.56 15.90
C LYS A 248 -17.46 21.17 16.56
N ASP A 249 -18.42 20.91 17.43
CA ASP A 249 -18.42 19.69 18.23
C ASP A 249 -18.56 18.43 17.36
N VAL A 250 -17.84 17.38 17.71
CA VAL A 250 -17.73 16.18 16.92
C VAL A 250 -17.78 14.92 17.78
N PHE A 251 -18.53 13.92 17.33
CA PHE A 251 -18.47 12.58 17.89
C PHE A 251 -17.44 11.74 17.16
N VAL A 252 -16.65 10.97 17.91
CA VAL A 252 -15.68 9.98 17.40
C VAL A 252 -15.81 8.66 18.17
N MET A 253 -15.32 7.57 17.59
CA MET A 253 -15.26 6.28 18.29
C MET A 253 -14.04 6.21 19.19
N ASP A 254 -14.15 5.55 20.35
CA ASP A 254 -12.97 5.26 21.18
C ASP A 254 -11.92 4.45 20.38
N ASN A 255 -10.65 4.73 20.65
CA ASN A 255 -9.50 4.17 19.92
C ASN A 255 -9.44 4.45 18.40
N ALA A 256 -10.30 5.32 17.86
CA ALA A 256 -10.22 5.74 16.47
C ALA A 256 -8.93 6.53 16.16
N TYR A 257 -8.51 6.45 14.88
CA TYR A 257 -7.39 7.22 14.34
C TYR A 257 -7.73 7.80 12.97
N HIS A 258 -7.74 9.11 12.85
CA HIS A 258 -8.15 9.80 11.62
C HIS A 258 -7.03 10.60 10.95
N GLY A 259 -5.85 10.66 11.54
CA GLY A 259 -4.71 11.35 10.94
C GLY A 259 -3.80 12.07 11.95
N HIS A 260 -2.87 12.88 11.42
CA HIS A 260 -1.82 13.50 12.22
C HIS A 260 -1.72 15.03 12.06
N THR A 261 -2.70 15.69 11.43
CA THR A 261 -2.84 17.16 11.53
C THR A 261 -3.26 17.53 12.95
N ASN A 262 -3.09 18.78 13.34
CA ASN A 262 -3.45 19.23 14.70
C ASN A 262 -4.92 18.93 15.04
N SER A 263 -5.83 19.25 14.10
CA SER A 263 -7.25 18.95 14.26
C SER A 263 -7.52 17.45 14.41
N LEU A 264 -6.86 16.60 13.61
CA LEU A 264 -7.09 15.16 13.64
C LEU A 264 -6.41 14.43 14.80
N ILE A 265 -5.33 14.97 15.36
CA ILE A 265 -4.79 14.49 16.64
C ILE A 265 -5.83 14.69 17.74
N ASP A 266 -6.52 15.84 17.75
CA ASP A 266 -7.61 16.12 18.68
C ASP A 266 -8.83 15.20 18.48
N LEU A 267 -9.07 14.70 17.24
CA LEU A 267 -10.16 13.81 16.85
C LEU A 267 -9.81 12.31 16.97
N SER A 268 -8.58 11.98 17.38
CA SER A 268 -8.08 10.59 17.40
C SER A 268 -7.80 10.13 18.83
N PRO A 269 -8.74 9.45 19.51
CA PRO A 269 -8.54 8.89 20.86
C PRO A 269 -7.29 8.01 20.95
N TYR A 270 -7.00 7.25 19.90
CA TYR A 270 -5.75 6.47 19.78
C TYR A 270 -4.49 7.32 19.99
N LYS A 271 -4.53 8.63 19.67
CA LYS A 271 -3.40 9.55 19.81
C LYS A 271 -3.47 10.36 21.11
N PHE A 272 -4.58 11.03 21.39
CA PHE A 272 -4.63 11.92 22.54
C PHE A 272 -4.63 11.17 23.89
N ASN A 273 -5.02 9.88 23.92
CA ASN A 273 -4.91 9.00 25.08
C ASN A 273 -3.56 8.27 25.15
N SER A 274 -2.70 8.34 24.11
CA SER A 274 -1.42 7.67 24.12
C SER A 274 -0.36 8.46 24.92
N LYS A 275 0.80 7.83 25.19
CA LYS A 275 1.93 8.50 25.85
C LYS A 275 2.35 9.72 25.04
N GLY A 276 2.35 10.89 25.68
CA GLY A 276 2.65 12.19 25.05
C GLY A 276 1.43 12.87 24.39
N GLY A 277 0.26 12.25 24.46
CA GLY A 277 -0.99 12.87 24.02
C GLY A 277 -1.44 13.97 25.00
N LEU A 278 -2.17 14.96 24.48
CA LEU A 278 -2.62 16.14 25.24
C LEU A 278 -4.02 15.97 25.83
N GLY A 279 -4.58 14.77 25.80
CA GLY A 279 -5.93 14.48 26.28
C GLY A 279 -7.02 14.97 25.32
N LYS A 280 -8.24 14.62 25.67
CA LYS A 280 -9.46 14.94 24.92
C LYS A 280 -9.78 16.43 25.00
N LYS A 281 -10.12 17.04 23.88
CA LYS A 281 -10.64 18.43 23.83
C LYS A 281 -12.13 18.50 24.16
N ASP A 282 -12.60 19.65 24.63
CA ASP A 282 -13.98 19.84 25.07
C ASP A 282 -15.02 19.66 23.96
N TYR A 283 -14.65 19.99 22.71
CA TYR A 283 -15.51 19.84 21.54
C TYR A 283 -15.51 18.41 20.94
N VAL A 284 -14.74 17.47 21.51
CA VAL A 284 -14.66 16.09 21.05
C VAL A 284 -15.41 15.17 22.02
N HIS A 285 -16.37 14.43 21.50
CA HIS A 285 -17.20 13.52 22.27
C HIS A 285 -16.95 12.09 21.83
N VAL A 286 -16.51 11.25 22.75
CA VAL A 286 -16.10 9.86 22.46
C VAL A 286 -17.26 8.92 22.73
N LEU A 287 -17.59 8.07 21.76
CA LEU A 287 -18.50 6.94 21.91
C LEU A 287 -17.70 5.66 22.17
N ASP A 288 -18.20 4.82 23.06
CA ASP A 288 -17.55 3.57 23.41
C ASP A 288 -17.39 2.66 22.18
N MET A 289 -16.21 2.06 22.05
CA MET A 289 -15.93 1.07 20.99
C MET A 289 -16.68 -0.24 21.29
N PRO A 290 -17.54 -0.72 20.38
CA PRO A 290 -18.31 -1.94 20.59
C PRO A 290 -17.44 -3.20 20.33
N ASP A 291 -16.46 -3.42 21.22
CA ASP A 291 -15.57 -4.59 21.16
C ASP A 291 -16.23 -5.78 21.89
N PRO A 292 -16.65 -6.84 21.16
CA PRO A 292 -17.33 -7.97 21.76
C PRO A 292 -16.40 -8.88 22.60
N LEU A 293 -15.08 -8.70 22.51
CA LEU A 293 -14.12 -9.53 23.23
C LEU A 293 -13.61 -8.87 24.50
N ARG A 294 -13.28 -7.57 24.45
CA ARG A 294 -12.60 -6.83 25.54
C ARG A 294 -13.41 -5.68 26.07
N GLY A 295 -14.46 -5.28 25.34
CA GLY A 295 -15.27 -4.14 25.70
C GLY A 295 -16.18 -4.36 26.92
N LYS A 296 -16.99 -3.35 27.20
CA LYS A 296 -17.92 -3.28 28.33
C LYS A 296 -18.99 -4.38 28.27
N TRP A 297 -19.56 -4.63 27.10
CA TRP A 297 -20.48 -5.72 26.83
C TRP A 297 -19.88 -6.68 25.80
N ARG A 298 -19.75 -7.95 26.23
CA ARG A 298 -19.07 -8.98 25.44
C ARG A 298 -20.07 -9.96 24.85
N TYR A 299 -19.64 -10.87 23.97
CA TYR A 299 -20.48 -11.90 23.35
C TYR A 299 -21.36 -12.69 24.35
N GLN A 300 -20.90 -12.85 25.59
CA GLN A 300 -21.65 -13.58 26.63
C GLN A 300 -22.86 -12.80 27.13
N ASN A 301 -22.91 -11.50 26.95
CA ASN A 301 -24.06 -10.69 27.32
C ASN A 301 -25.13 -10.75 26.24
N SER A 302 -26.31 -11.23 26.59
CA SER A 302 -27.45 -11.12 25.69
C SER A 302 -27.67 -9.64 25.32
N ASN A 303 -27.99 -9.36 24.07
CA ASN A 303 -28.24 -8.01 23.56
C ASN A 303 -27.05 -7.02 23.66
N TRP A 304 -25.80 -7.49 23.67
CA TRP A 304 -24.62 -6.64 23.79
C TRP A 304 -24.57 -5.53 22.72
N ILE A 305 -24.98 -5.84 21.49
CA ILE A 305 -25.05 -4.87 20.38
C ILE A 305 -26.03 -3.74 20.73
N GLN A 306 -27.25 -4.10 21.17
CA GLN A 306 -28.27 -3.11 21.51
C GLN A 306 -27.82 -2.22 22.68
N LYS A 307 -27.13 -2.77 23.65
CA LYS A 307 -26.59 -2.00 24.78
C LYS A 307 -25.61 -0.92 24.34
N TYR A 308 -24.68 -1.24 23.42
CA TYR A 308 -23.79 -0.24 22.84
C TYR A 308 -24.55 0.83 22.05
N ILE A 309 -25.55 0.44 21.26
CA ILE A 309 -26.40 1.37 20.49
C ILE A 309 -27.15 2.32 21.43
N ASP A 310 -27.79 1.78 22.46
CA ASP A 310 -28.60 2.57 23.39
C ASP A 310 -27.75 3.54 24.21
N GLU A 311 -26.57 3.10 24.67
CA GLU A 311 -25.63 3.98 25.36
C GLU A 311 -25.14 5.09 24.44
N ALA A 312 -24.68 4.77 23.22
CA ALA A 312 -24.23 5.76 22.26
C ALA A 312 -25.33 6.79 21.94
N LYS A 313 -26.56 6.34 21.69
CA LYS A 313 -27.71 7.23 21.50
C LYS A 313 -27.98 8.12 22.70
N THR A 314 -27.85 7.59 23.91
CA THR A 314 -28.03 8.36 25.14
C THR A 314 -26.98 9.46 25.27
N VAL A 315 -25.71 9.14 25.02
CA VAL A 315 -24.62 10.12 25.04
C VAL A 315 -24.86 11.20 23.97
N ILE A 316 -25.25 10.82 22.76
CA ILE A 316 -25.54 11.75 21.66
C ILE A 316 -26.70 12.67 22.04
N ARG A 317 -27.83 12.14 22.49
CA ARG A 317 -29.04 12.91 22.88
C ARG A 317 -28.79 13.89 24.00
N ASN A 318 -27.99 13.52 24.97
CA ASN A 318 -27.65 14.41 26.09
C ASN A 318 -26.78 15.56 25.55
N LYS A 319 -25.74 15.25 24.73
CA LYS A 319 -24.81 16.28 24.26
C LYS A 319 -25.43 17.27 23.28
N ILE A 320 -26.33 16.82 22.43
CA ILE A 320 -27.06 17.68 21.48
C ILE A 320 -27.92 18.75 22.19
N LYS A 321 -28.39 18.50 23.41
CA LYS A 321 -29.12 19.51 24.24
C LYS A 321 -28.20 20.65 24.68
N GLU A 322 -26.89 20.41 24.75
CA GLU A 322 -25.92 21.36 25.29
C GLU A 322 -25.23 22.17 24.16
N THR A 323 -24.98 21.55 23.00
CA THR A 323 -24.22 22.15 21.92
C THR A 323 -24.67 21.66 20.54
N LYS A 324 -24.35 22.44 19.49
CA LYS A 324 -24.54 22.01 18.10
C LYS A 324 -23.40 21.09 17.69
N ILE A 325 -23.73 20.01 17.00
CA ILE A 325 -22.78 19.00 16.53
C ILE A 325 -22.50 19.21 15.04
N ALA A 326 -21.22 19.23 14.65
CA ALA A 326 -20.79 19.27 13.26
C ALA A 326 -20.98 17.91 12.59
N CYS A 327 -20.43 16.86 13.20
CA CYS A 327 -20.47 15.54 12.60
C CYS A 327 -20.22 14.42 13.63
N PHE A 328 -20.53 13.20 13.19
CA PHE A 328 -19.99 11.97 13.70
C PHE A 328 -18.97 11.42 12.71
N PHE A 329 -17.76 11.15 13.19
CA PHE A 329 -16.63 10.64 12.39
C PHE A 329 -16.35 9.18 12.78
N ALA A 330 -16.41 8.25 11.81
CA ALA A 330 -16.24 6.82 12.09
C ALA A 330 -15.41 6.11 11.01
N GLU A 331 -14.65 5.11 11.44
CA GLU A 331 -14.16 4.02 10.59
C GLU A 331 -15.21 2.89 10.63
N SER A 332 -15.54 2.25 9.49
CA SER A 332 -16.44 1.09 9.48
C SER A 332 -15.82 -0.13 10.15
N ILE A 333 -14.49 -0.21 10.13
CA ILE A 333 -13.66 -1.16 10.86
C ILE A 333 -12.58 -0.36 11.55
N LEU A 334 -12.54 -0.38 12.88
CA LEU A 334 -11.58 0.40 13.66
C LEU A 334 -10.17 -0.21 13.54
N GLY A 335 -9.39 0.31 12.59
CA GLY A 335 -8.07 -0.22 12.29
C GLY A 335 -7.10 -0.14 13.47
N CYS A 336 -6.85 1.05 14.00
CA CYS A 336 -5.99 1.26 15.15
C CYS A 336 -6.59 0.74 16.46
N GLY A 337 -7.89 0.62 16.53
CA GLY A 337 -8.62 0.03 17.67
C GLY A 337 -8.42 -1.49 17.83
N GLY A 338 -7.74 -2.14 16.89
CA GLY A 338 -7.47 -3.58 16.93
C GLY A 338 -8.25 -4.39 15.91
N GLN A 339 -8.58 -3.80 14.76
CA GLN A 339 -9.38 -4.38 13.66
C GLN A 339 -10.79 -4.75 14.15
N VAL A 340 -11.39 -3.92 14.98
CA VAL A 340 -12.73 -4.16 15.51
C VAL A 340 -13.77 -3.83 14.45
N ILE A 341 -14.51 -4.84 14.03
CA ILE A 341 -15.65 -4.69 13.10
C ILE A 341 -16.84 -4.16 13.89
N LEU A 342 -17.41 -3.03 13.44
CA LEU A 342 -18.62 -2.49 14.06
C LEU A 342 -19.78 -3.48 13.87
N PRO A 343 -20.61 -3.69 14.91
CA PRO A 343 -21.68 -4.67 14.84
C PRO A 343 -22.79 -4.21 13.86
N LYS A 344 -23.52 -5.18 13.35
CA LYS A 344 -24.64 -4.94 12.43
C LYS A 344 -25.62 -3.90 13.01
N ASN A 345 -26.11 -2.99 12.17
CA ASN A 345 -27.00 -1.89 12.48
C ASN A 345 -26.42 -0.77 13.35
N TYR A 346 -25.21 -0.91 13.89
CA TYR A 346 -24.64 0.14 14.79
C TYR A 346 -24.57 1.49 14.03
N LEU A 347 -23.87 1.55 12.90
CA LEU A 347 -23.78 2.79 12.13
C LEU A 347 -25.14 3.32 11.67
N LYS A 348 -26.05 2.43 11.26
CA LYS A 348 -27.41 2.80 10.83
C LYS A 348 -28.16 3.55 11.92
N GLU A 349 -28.13 3.03 13.13
CA GLU A 349 -28.81 3.60 14.29
C GLU A 349 -28.17 4.92 14.76
N ILE A 350 -26.82 4.98 14.75
CA ILE A 350 -26.10 6.20 15.11
C ILE A 350 -26.30 7.29 14.05
N PHE A 351 -26.19 6.98 12.77
CA PHE A 351 -26.45 7.94 11.68
C PHE A 351 -27.85 8.52 11.75
N SER A 352 -28.86 7.68 12.05
CA SER A 352 -30.24 8.14 12.23
C SER A 352 -30.33 9.17 13.35
N GLU A 353 -29.66 8.93 14.49
CA GLU A 353 -29.68 9.85 15.64
C GLU A 353 -28.93 11.16 15.35
N ILE A 354 -27.76 11.09 14.72
CA ILE A 354 -26.93 12.25 14.34
C ILE A 354 -27.68 13.17 13.36
N ARG A 355 -28.30 12.59 12.32
CA ARG A 355 -29.00 13.36 11.26
C ARG A 355 -30.26 14.06 11.74
N LYS A 356 -30.94 13.56 12.79
CA LYS A 356 -32.08 14.26 13.42
C LYS A 356 -31.72 15.66 13.89
N ASN A 357 -30.44 15.92 14.12
CA ASN A 357 -29.91 17.18 14.62
C ASN A 357 -29.15 17.99 13.55
N ASN A 358 -29.38 17.68 12.27
CA ASN A 358 -28.72 18.32 11.13
C ASN A 358 -27.19 18.21 11.13
N ALA A 359 -26.63 17.29 11.90
CA ALA A 359 -25.21 16.97 11.89
C ALA A 359 -24.89 15.94 10.80
N LEU A 360 -23.65 15.92 10.30
CA LEU A 360 -23.21 15.07 9.22
C LEU A 360 -22.59 13.75 9.72
N CYS A 361 -22.72 12.70 8.91
CA CYS A 361 -22.07 11.41 9.12
C CYS A 361 -20.91 11.26 8.15
N ILE A 362 -19.69 11.19 8.67
CA ILE A 362 -18.46 11.02 7.91
C ILE A 362 -17.92 9.61 8.12
N VAL A 363 -17.60 8.90 7.03
CA VAL A 363 -16.92 7.60 7.11
C VAL A 363 -15.51 7.69 6.53
N ASP A 364 -14.56 7.25 7.33
CA ASP A 364 -13.17 7.12 6.98
C ASP A 364 -12.91 5.76 6.31
N GLU A 365 -12.83 5.76 4.97
CA GLU A 365 -12.50 4.61 4.14
C GLU A 365 -11.01 4.56 3.75
N VAL A 366 -10.17 5.38 4.38
CA VAL A 366 -8.73 5.50 4.07
C VAL A 366 -8.01 4.16 4.19
N GLN A 367 -8.49 3.25 5.03
CA GLN A 367 -7.89 1.93 5.21
C GLN A 367 -8.72 0.79 4.63
N THR A 368 -10.02 0.91 4.57
CA THR A 368 -10.96 -0.21 4.34
C THR A 368 -11.62 -0.21 2.96
N GLY A 369 -11.54 0.88 2.22
CA GLY A 369 -12.10 1.01 0.89
C GLY A 369 -11.39 0.22 -0.21
N PHE A 370 -11.85 0.42 -1.44
CA PHE A 370 -11.31 -0.17 -2.67
C PHE A 370 -11.39 -1.70 -2.72
N GLY A 371 -12.50 -2.27 -2.22
CA GLY A 371 -12.73 -3.71 -2.29
C GLY A 371 -11.91 -4.55 -1.30
N ARG A 372 -11.22 -3.92 -0.34
CA ARG A 372 -10.38 -4.63 0.66
C ARG A 372 -11.18 -5.61 1.48
N VAL A 373 -12.41 -5.28 1.87
CA VAL A 373 -13.30 -6.15 2.66
C VAL A 373 -13.92 -7.28 1.84
N GLY A 374 -13.75 -7.28 0.53
CA GLY A 374 -14.11 -8.36 -0.39
C GLY A 374 -15.57 -8.37 -0.80
N ARG A 375 -16.53 -8.36 0.13
CA ARG A 375 -17.96 -8.41 -0.18
C ARG A 375 -18.43 -7.13 -0.89
N ASN A 376 -18.07 -5.98 -0.37
CA ASN A 376 -18.42 -4.67 -0.90
C ASN A 376 -17.19 -3.89 -1.34
N PHE A 377 -17.36 -2.89 -2.21
CA PHE A 377 -16.26 -2.03 -2.65
C PHE A 377 -15.89 -1.01 -1.57
N TRP A 378 -16.89 -0.48 -0.85
CA TRP A 378 -16.74 0.38 0.31
C TRP A 378 -17.19 -0.34 1.57
N SER A 379 -16.45 -0.21 2.66
CA SER A 379 -16.77 -0.93 3.90
C SER A 379 -18.04 -0.42 4.58
N PHE A 380 -18.45 0.83 4.37
CA PHE A 380 -19.71 1.35 4.91
C PHE A 380 -20.96 0.62 4.34
N GLU A 381 -20.85 0.01 3.17
CA GLU A 381 -21.94 -0.75 2.55
C GLU A 381 -22.30 -2.02 3.35
N GLU A 382 -21.35 -2.56 4.14
CA GLU A 382 -21.61 -3.68 5.06
C GLU A 382 -22.64 -3.33 6.16
N HIS A 383 -22.85 -2.03 6.39
CA HIS A 383 -23.74 -1.51 7.42
C HIS A 383 -25.08 -0.99 6.87
N ASP A 384 -25.37 -1.19 5.58
CA ASP A 384 -26.59 -0.68 4.91
C ASP A 384 -26.79 0.83 5.11
N VAL A 385 -25.72 1.61 5.10
CA VAL A 385 -25.75 3.07 5.24
C VAL A 385 -25.10 3.75 4.04
N VAL A 386 -25.51 5.00 3.79
CA VAL A 386 -24.79 5.89 2.89
C VAL A 386 -24.41 7.13 3.70
N PRO A 387 -23.10 7.39 3.90
CA PRO A 387 -22.63 8.57 4.63
C PRO A 387 -22.94 9.88 3.88
N ASP A 388 -22.71 11.00 4.55
CA ASP A 388 -22.82 12.32 3.96
C ASP A 388 -21.48 12.76 3.34
N ILE A 389 -20.38 12.29 3.95
CA ILE A 389 -19.01 12.48 3.45
C ILE A 389 -18.25 11.15 3.59
N VAL A 390 -17.44 10.81 2.60
CA VAL A 390 -16.50 9.68 2.65
C VAL A 390 -15.10 10.19 2.38
N THR A 391 -14.13 9.74 3.16
CA THR A 391 -12.71 10.08 2.95
C THR A 391 -11.94 8.87 2.45
N LEU A 392 -11.05 9.10 1.51
CA LEU A 392 -10.26 8.10 0.80
C LEU A 392 -8.77 8.40 0.91
N GLY A 393 -7.93 7.37 0.83
CA GLY A 393 -6.48 7.53 0.83
C GLY A 393 -5.76 6.22 0.54
N LYS A 394 -4.69 5.93 1.24
CA LYS A 394 -3.84 4.71 1.16
C LYS A 394 -3.93 3.88 -0.14
N PRO A 395 -4.99 3.05 -0.37
CA PRO A 395 -5.13 2.20 -1.56
C PRO A 395 -5.15 2.98 -2.87
N MET A 396 -5.68 4.20 -2.82
CA MET A 396 -6.02 5.02 -3.98
C MET A 396 -4.86 5.25 -4.94
N GLY A 397 -3.65 5.44 -4.41
CA GLY A 397 -2.44 5.73 -5.20
C GLY A 397 -1.46 4.57 -5.28
N ASN A 398 -1.75 3.40 -4.71
CA ASN A 398 -0.83 2.25 -4.65
C ASN A 398 0.59 2.63 -4.16
N GLY A 399 0.68 3.48 -3.14
CA GLY A 399 1.94 4.01 -2.59
C GLY A 399 2.28 5.43 -3.05
N HIS A 400 1.66 5.94 -4.12
CA HIS A 400 1.76 7.34 -4.52
C HIS A 400 0.82 8.22 -3.65
N PRO A 401 1.23 9.44 -3.26
CA PRO A 401 0.37 10.35 -2.50
C PRO A 401 -0.88 10.74 -3.29
N LEU A 402 -2.03 10.18 -2.89
CA LEU A 402 -3.34 10.44 -3.50
C LEU A 402 -4.43 10.11 -2.49
N ALA A 403 -5.33 11.06 -2.29
CA ALA A 403 -6.47 10.93 -1.40
C ALA A 403 -7.63 11.80 -1.90
N ALA A 404 -8.83 11.61 -1.35
CA ALA A 404 -9.99 12.38 -1.75
C ALA A 404 -11.05 12.47 -0.65
N VAL A 405 -11.90 13.48 -0.78
CA VAL A 405 -13.17 13.62 -0.05
C VAL A 405 -14.30 13.49 -1.06
N ILE A 406 -15.23 12.58 -0.81
CA ILE A 406 -16.44 12.37 -1.61
C ILE A 406 -17.64 12.85 -0.81
N THR A 407 -18.53 13.63 -1.43
CA THR A 407 -19.72 14.15 -0.75
C THR A 407 -20.87 14.40 -1.73
N THR A 408 -21.96 14.98 -1.23
CA THR A 408 -23.12 15.35 -2.03
C THR A 408 -22.96 16.74 -2.62
N GLU A 409 -23.67 17.03 -3.72
CA GLU A 409 -23.75 18.37 -4.33
C GLU A 409 -24.12 19.45 -3.31
N LYS A 410 -25.13 19.19 -2.47
CA LYS A 410 -25.61 20.14 -1.47
C LYS A 410 -24.53 20.52 -0.46
N ILE A 411 -23.77 19.55 0.03
CA ILE A 411 -22.69 19.77 1.01
C ILE A 411 -21.50 20.47 0.35
N ALA A 412 -21.11 20.02 -0.85
CA ALA A 412 -20.02 20.67 -1.60
C ALA A 412 -20.34 22.12 -1.92
N SER A 413 -21.57 22.43 -2.35
CA SER A 413 -22.02 23.79 -2.65
C SER A 413 -22.01 24.70 -1.42
N SER A 414 -22.29 24.20 -0.22
CA SER A 414 -22.21 24.99 1.01
C SER A 414 -20.78 25.41 1.36
N PHE A 415 -19.79 24.64 0.92
CA PHE A 415 -18.38 24.95 1.13
C PHE A 415 -17.86 26.03 0.17
N ASN A 416 -18.57 26.31 -0.92
CA ASN A 416 -18.29 27.43 -1.83
C ASN A 416 -18.82 28.76 -1.23
N ASN A 417 -18.19 29.20 -0.16
CA ASN A 417 -18.62 30.33 0.68
C ASN A 417 -17.85 31.63 0.39
N GLY A 418 -17.12 31.71 -0.73
CA GLY A 418 -16.30 32.86 -1.12
C GLY A 418 -14.83 32.75 -0.70
N MET A 419 -14.46 31.82 0.17
CA MET A 419 -13.06 31.52 0.48
C MET A 419 -12.55 30.46 -0.49
N GLU A 420 -11.56 30.84 -1.32
CA GLU A 420 -10.94 29.89 -2.27
C GLU A 420 -10.42 28.65 -1.54
N TYR A 421 -10.74 27.46 -2.09
CA TYR A 421 -10.09 26.21 -1.75
C TYR A 421 -9.07 25.85 -2.84
N PHE A 422 -7.81 25.74 -2.46
CA PHE A 422 -6.73 25.34 -3.34
C PHE A 422 -5.80 24.33 -2.66
N ASN A 423 -5.47 23.25 -3.38
CA ASN A 423 -4.44 22.30 -3.00
C ASN A 423 -3.43 22.19 -4.14
N SER A 424 -2.15 22.45 -3.86
CA SER A 424 -1.10 22.55 -4.90
C SER A 424 -0.91 21.25 -5.68
N PHE A 425 -1.12 20.10 -5.05
CA PHE A 425 -0.85 18.78 -5.63
C PHE A 425 -2.08 17.88 -5.73
N GLY A 426 -3.15 18.20 -4.99
CA GLY A 426 -4.39 17.42 -5.03
C GLY A 426 -4.99 17.43 -6.43
N GLY A 427 -5.24 16.26 -6.99
CA GLY A 427 -5.84 16.09 -8.30
C GLY A 427 -4.93 16.39 -9.49
N ASN A 428 -3.60 16.49 -9.31
CA ASN A 428 -2.69 16.67 -10.45
C ASN A 428 -2.79 15.53 -11.46
N PRO A 429 -2.46 15.77 -12.75
CA PRO A 429 -2.63 14.78 -13.80
C PRO A 429 -1.97 13.43 -13.54
N VAL A 430 -0.75 13.44 -12.98
CA VAL A 430 -0.01 12.19 -12.70
C VAL A 430 -0.69 11.38 -11.61
N SER A 431 -1.11 12.02 -10.52
CA SER A 431 -1.85 11.34 -9.46
C SER A 431 -3.18 10.78 -9.95
N CYS A 432 -3.90 11.51 -10.82
CA CYS A 432 -5.17 11.03 -11.40
C CYS A 432 -4.95 9.85 -12.36
N ALA A 433 -3.91 9.86 -13.19
CA ALA A 433 -3.55 8.73 -14.05
C ALA A 433 -3.20 7.48 -13.24
N ILE A 434 -2.44 7.63 -12.15
CA ILE A 434 -2.13 6.56 -11.21
C ILE A 434 -3.41 6.01 -10.58
N GLY A 435 -4.29 6.86 -10.05
CA GLY A 435 -5.53 6.44 -9.42
C GLY A 435 -6.47 5.71 -10.38
N LYS A 436 -6.54 6.15 -11.65
CA LYS A 436 -7.26 5.48 -12.73
C LYS A 436 -6.70 4.07 -12.96
N ALA A 437 -5.39 3.94 -13.14
CA ALA A 437 -4.73 2.65 -13.35
C ALA A 437 -4.91 1.68 -12.16
N VAL A 438 -4.97 2.20 -10.94
CA VAL A 438 -5.29 1.39 -9.74
C VAL A 438 -6.71 0.83 -9.83
N LEU A 439 -7.71 1.64 -10.15
CA LEU A 439 -9.10 1.17 -10.30
C LEU A 439 -9.24 0.14 -11.42
N GLU A 440 -8.65 0.40 -12.58
CA GLU A 440 -8.61 -0.53 -13.71
C GLU A 440 -7.97 -1.88 -13.30
N THR A 441 -6.84 -1.83 -12.58
CA THR A 441 -6.18 -3.05 -12.09
C THR A 441 -7.06 -3.84 -11.12
N ILE A 442 -7.81 -3.17 -10.23
CA ILE A 442 -8.74 -3.83 -9.30
C ILE A 442 -9.82 -4.57 -10.06
N ASP A 443 -10.43 -3.93 -11.07
CA ASP A 443 -11.52 -4.46 -11.84
C ASP A 443 -11.04 -5.62 -12.78
N ASP A 444 -10.01 -5.39 -13.57
CA ASP A 444 -9.47 -6.35 -14.55
C ASP A 444 -8.96 -7.63 -13.88
N ASN A 445 -8.25 -7.49 -12.77
CA ASN A 445 -7.72 -8.62 -12.01
C ASN A 445 -8.73 -9.18 -10.98
N LYS A 446 -9.95 -8.62 -10.90
CA LYS A 446 -11.01 -9.04 -9.97
C LYS A 446 -10.51 -9.12 -8.52
N LEU A 447 -9.71 -8.12 -8.10
CA LEU A 447 -9.03 -8.16 -6.81
C LEU A 447 -9.99 -8.15 -5.62
N GLN A 448 -11.14 -7.47 -5.74
CA GLN A 448 -12.20 -7.54 -4.73
C GLN A 448 -12.70 -8.97 -4.52
N LYS A 449 -12.97 -9.71 -5.60
CA LYS A 449 -13.37 -11.12 -5.52
C LYS A 449 -12.26 -11.99 -4.91
N ASN A 450 -11.01 -11.74 -5.28
CA ASN A 450 -9.87 -12.44 -4.68
C ASN A 450 -9.78 -12.18 -3.17
N SER A 451 -9.99 -10.93 -2.73
CA SER A 451 -10.02 -10.58 -1.29
C SER A 451 -11.08 -11.38 -0.53
N LEU A 452 -12.29 -11.50 -1.09
CA LEU A 452 -13.37 -12.30 -0.50
C LEU A 452 -13.00 -13.79 -0.41
N LEU A 453 -12.46 -14.35 -1.50
CA LEU A 453 -12.10 -15.77 -1.53
C LEU A 453 -11.00 -16.11 -0.54
N VAL A 454 -9.94 -15.29 -0.51
CA VAL A 454 -8.82 -15.48 0.42
C VAL A 454 -9.26 -15.24 1.87
N GLY A 455 -10.06 -14.20 2.13
CA GLY A 455 -10.58 -13.92 3.46
C GLY A 455 -11.50 -15.02 4.00
N ASN A 456 -12.27 -15.69 3.16
CA ASN A 456 -13.08 -16.82 3.56
C ASN A 456 -12.27 -18.10 3.82
N TYR A 457 -11.07 -18.20 3.25
CA TYR A 457 -10.17 -19.34 3.51
C TYR A 457 -9.51 -19.24 4.88
N PHE A 458 -9.17 -18.02 5.34
CA PHE A 458 -8.63 -17.77 6.68
C PHE A 458 -9.72 -17.76 7.76
#